data_1c303c725b0bba7e813a7ee9e4a41eb9
#
_entry.id   1c303c725b0bba7e813a7ee9e4a41eb9
#
_cell.length_a   1.000
_cell.length_b   1.000
_cell.length_c   1.000
_cell.angle_alpha   90.00
_cell.angle_beta   90.00
_cell.angle_gamma   90.00
#
_symmetry.space_group_name_H-M   'P 1'
#
loop_
_entity.id
_entity.type
_entity.pdbx_description
1 polymer ?
#
loop_
_entity_poly.entity_id
_entity_poly.type
_entity_poly.pdbx_seq_one_letter_code
_entity_poly.pdbx_strand_id
1 'polypeptide(L)'
;MTNSTNSTVCQGCETGFYMNLNSVDSKGNNLTIGQCYFCGIENCLSCSDPKTCTLCKDGYYVTYAINLASYICSPCPSQCMLCKKKFNSNVTNTPACIVCLPGSTLSSQGLCVPCKATGCVSCNSSNTSSCIECAPGYNLDSGQCTNCNSSNCFTCNQGINPETN
;
A
#
# COMPACT_ATOMS: atom_id res chain seq x y z
N MET A 1 -6.12 36.10 -41.95
CA MET A 1 -5.40 34.83 -41.72
C MET A 1 -5.37 34.60 -40.23
N THR A 2 -6.32 33.81 -39.73
CA THR A 2 -6.41 33.48 -38.28
C THR A 2 -5.52 32.28 -38.03
N ASN A 3 -4.37 32.51 -37.37
CA ASN A 3 -3.51 31.44 -36.88
C ASN A 3 -4.28 30.71 -35.75
N SER A 4 -4.95 29.61 -36.09
CA SER A 4 -5.47 28.64 -35.13
C SER A 4 -4.26 27.90 -34.55
N THR A 5 -3.75 28.36 -33.42
CA THR A 5 -2.84 27.58 -32.59
C THR A 5 -3.68 26.47 -31.98
N ASN A 6 -3.59 25.25 -32.53
CA ASN A 6 -4.04 24.02 -31.92
C ASN A 6 -3.21 23.83 -30.64
N SER A 7 -3.61 24.44 -29.56
CA SER A 7 -3.04 24.10 -28.24
C SER A 7 -3.68 22.78 -27.80
N THR A 8 -2.95 21.70 -27.88
CA THR A 8 -3.32 20.43 -27.27
C THR A 8 -3.33 20.61 -25.74
N VAL A 9 -4.51 20.65 -25.17
CA VAL A 9 -4.69 20.72 -23.72
C VAL A 9 -4.54 19.30 -23.15
N CYS A 10 -3.71 19.14 -22.13
CA CYS A 10 -3.57 17.88 -21.42
C CYS A 10 -4.90 17.50 -20.75
N GLN A 11 -5.34 16.25 -20.90
CA GLN A 11 -6.57 15.74 -20.30
C GLN A 11 -6.33 14.97 -19.00
N GLY A 12 -5.08 14.58 -18.72
CA GLY A 12 -4.68 13.88 -17.50
C GLY A 12 -3.18 13.86 -17.35
N CYS A 13 -2.70 13.83 -16.11
CA CYS A 13 -1.28 13.78 -15.80
C CYS A 13 -0.85 12.36 -15.41
N GLU A 14 0.41 12.04 -15.62
CA GLU A 14 1.02 10.82 -15.11
C GLU A 14 1.09 10.81 -13.59
N THR A 15 1.30 9.62 -13.03
CA THR A 15 1.51 9.42 -11.59
C THR A 15 2.63 10.31 -11.07
N GLY A 16 2.40 10.99 -9.96
CA GLY A 16 3.34 11.94 -9.36
C GLY A 16 3.23 13.38 -9.89
N PHE A 17 2.29 13.62 -10.81
CA PHE A 17 2.03 14.96 -11.37
C PHE A 17 0.58 15.37 -11.14
N TYR A 18 0.31 16.67 -11.08
CA TYR A 18 -1.02 17.25 -11.04
C TYR A 18 -1.24 18.21 -12.20
N MET A 19 -2.49 18.30 -12.65
CA MET A 19 -2.86 19.28 -13.67
C MET A 19 -3.09 20.64 -13.01
N ASN A 20 -2.38 21.65 -13.47
CA ASN A 20 -2.61 22.99 -12.98
C ASN A 20 -3.85 23.62 -13.66
N LEU A 21 -4.81 23.98 -12.85
CA LEU A 21 -6.03 24.68 -13.26
C LEU A 21 -6.00 26.20 -12.92
N ASN A 22 -4.96 26.65 -12.22
CA ASN A 22 -4.78 28.05 -11.80
C ASN A 22 -3.67 28.71 -12.61
N SER A 23 -3.78 30.02 -12.81
CA SER A 23 -2.76 30.80 -13.53
C SER A 23 -1.51 31.12 -12.70
N VAL A 24 -1.56 30.89 -11.37
CA VAL A 24 -0.45 31.17 -10.45
C VAL A 24 -0.31 30.05 -9.42
N ASP A 25 0.93 29.79 -9.00
CA ASP A 25 1.22 28.88 -7.89
C ASP A 25 1.02 29.56 -6.51
N SER A 26 1.22 28.81 -5.43
CA SER A 26 1.11 29.34 -4.05
C SER A 26 2.18 30.40 -3.70
N LYS A 27 3.17 30.63 -4.55
CA LYS A 27 4.22 31.65 -4.41
C LYS A 27 4.00 32.84 -5.35
N GLY A 28 2.90 32.84 -6.14
CA GLY A 28 2.58 33.89 -7.11
C GLY A 28 3.31 33.77 -8.45
N ASN A 29 3.98 32.64 -8.75
CA ASN A 29 4.59 32.41 -10.04
C ASN A 29 3.52 32.05 -11.08
N ASN A 30 3.63 32.59 -12.30
CA ASN A 30 2.73 32.26 -13.39
C ASN A 30 2.89 30.79 -13.80
N LEU A 31 1.78 30.07 -13.84
CA LEU A 31 1.70 28.70 -14.32
C LEU A 31 0.88 28.63 -15.60
N THR A 32 1.24 27.70 -16.48
CA THR A 32 0.46 27.44 -17.70
C THR A 32 -0.72 26.52 -17.35
N ILE A 33 -1.94 26.97 -17.56
CA ILE A 33 -3.16 26.20 -17.35
C ILE A 33 -3.18 24.98 -18.27
N GLY A 34 -3.57 23.82 -17.72
CA GLY A 34 -3.66 22.56 -18.47
C GLY A 34 -2.31 21.85 -18.69
N GLN A 35 -1.27 22.27 -17.99
CA GLN A 35 0.01 21.55 -17.94
C GLN A 35 0.14 20.73 -16.64
N CYS A 36 0.94 19.67 -16.72
CA CYS A 36 1.23 18.80 -15.59
C CYS A 36 2.48 19.26 -14.85
N TYR A 37 2.37 19.41 -13.54
CA TYR A 37 3.45 19.80 -12.64
C TYR A 37 3.73 18.71 -11.63
N PHE A 38 4.99 18.52 -11.29
CA PHE A 38 5.42 17.51 -10.32
C PHE A 38 4.90 17.81 -8.91
N CYS A 39 4.37 16.79 -8.23
CA CYS A 39 3.82 16.92 -6.87
C CYS A 39 4.88 17.36 -5.84
N GLY A 40 6.12 16.88 -5.97
CA GLY A 40 7.21 17.20 -5.03
C GLY A 40 7.02 16.66 -3.61
N ILE A 41 5.98 15.87 -3.36
CA ILE A 41 5.68 15.27 -2.06
C ILE A 41 6.18 13.82 -2.08
N GLU A 42 7.06 13.48 -1.14
CA GLU A 42 7.65 12.13 -1.05
C GLU A 42 6.56 11.06 -0.87
N ASN A 43 6.69 9.93 -1.60
CA ASN A 43 5.77 8.80 -1.60
C ASN A 43 4.33 9.13 -2.04
N CYS A 44 4.10 10.26 -2.69
CA CYS A 44 2.82 10.66 -3.24
C CYS A 44 2.68 10.17 -4.70
N LEU A 45 1.58 9.47 -4.99
CA LEU A 45 1.23 9.02 -6.34
C LEU A 45 0.34 10.02 -7.07
N SER A 46 -0.50 10.75 -6.33
CA SER A 46 -1.41 11.74 -6.89
C SER A 46 -1.55 12.90 -5.93
N CYS A 47 -1.56 14.12 -6.46
CA CYS A 47 -1.74 15.34 -5.69
C CYS A 47 -2.69 16.30 -6.43
N SER A 48 -3.33 17.21 -5.72
CA SER A 48 -4.14 18.29 -6.28
C SER A 48 -3.33 19.58 -6.49
N ASP A 49 -2.26 19.72 -5.76
CA ASP A 49 -1.34 20.87 -5.77
C ASP A 49 -0.01 20.47 -5.07
N PRO A 50 1.04 21.34 -5.06
CA PRO A 50 2.34 21.02 -4.46
C PRO A 50 2.33 20.76 -2.95
N LYS A 51 1.19 20.98 -2.26
CA LYS A 51 1.06 20.81 -0.81
C LYS A 51 0.02 19.76 -0.42
N THR A 52 -0.71 19.19 -1.38
CA THR A 52 -1.85 18.32 -1.10
C THR A 52 -1.73 16.99 -1.82
N CYS A 53 -1.15 16.00 -1.15
CA CYS A 53 -1.21 14.63 -1.61
C CYS A 53 -2.62 14.06 -1.42
N THR A 54 -3.13 13.40 -2.45
CA THR A 54 -4.46 12.77 -2.44
C THR A 54 -4.38 11.25 -2.43
N LEU A 55 -3.27 10.68 -2.91
CA LEU A 55 -3.03 9.24 -2.94
C LEU A 55 -1.54 8.98 -2.69
N CYS A 56 -1.24 8.11 -1.72
CA CYS A 56 0.10 7.66 -1.40
C CYS A 56 0.41 6.30 -2.03
N LYS A 57 1.71 5.99 -2.14
CA LYS A 57 2.20 4.63 -2.46
C LYS A 57 1.76 3.63 -1.39
N ASP A 58 1.75 2.35 -1.76
CA ASP A 58 1.55 1.25 -0.80
C ASP A 58 2.55 1.36 0.36
N GLY A 59 2.09 1.04 1.56
CA GLY A 59 2.86 1.25 2.78
C GLY A 59 2.80 2.66 3.37
N TYR A 60 2.05 3.59 2.73
CA TYR A 60 1.87 4.97 3.20
C TYR A 60 0.40 5.38 3.22
N TYR A 61 0.07 6.39 4.02
CA TYR A 61 -1.28 6.98 4.08
C TYR A 61 -1.21 8.50 4.12
N VAL A 62 -2.26 9.14 3.62
CA VAL A 62 -2.36 10.61 3.62
C VAL A 62 -2.61 11.13 5.03
N THR A 63 -1.79 12.05 5.50
CA THR A 63 -1.95 12.75 6.79
C THR A 63 -1.66 14.23 6.64
N TYR A 64 -2.25 15.04 7.53
CA TYR A 64 -1.99 16.47 7.56
C TYR A 64 -0.81 16.79 8.48
N ALA A 65 0.23 17.38 7.94
CA ALA A 65 1.40 17.87 8.67
C ALA A 65 1.20 19.33 9.05
N ILE A 66 0.93 19.61 10.33
CA ILE A 66 0.60 20.96 10.85
C ILE A 66 1.76 21.92 10.62
N ASN A 67 2.99 21.50 10.86
CA ASN A 67 4.21 22.31 10.69
C ASN A 67 4.50 22.70 9.23
N LEU A 68 3.98 21.93 8.26
CA LEU A 68 4.14 22.20 6.83
C LEU A 68 2.89 22.79 6.19
N ALA A 69 1.77 22.83 6.92
CA ALA A 69 0.44 23.15 6.40
C ALA A 69 0.14 22.38 5.10
N SER A 70 0.41 21.08 5.08
CA SER A 70 0.46 20.23 3.89
C SER A 70 -0.11 18.84 4.17
N TYR A 71 -0.76 18.24 3.17
CA TYR A 71 -1.12 16.82 3.20
C TYR A 71 0.02 16.01 2.59
N ILE A 72 0.64 15.20 3.42
CA ILE A 72 1.81 14.38 3.07
C ILE A 72 1.51 12.90 3.22
N CYS A 73 2.42 12.06 2.74
CA CYS A 73 2.37 10.62 2.93
C CYS A 73 3.23 10.22 4.12
N SER A 74 2.61 9.62 5.13
CA SER A 74 3.28 9.05 6.30
C SER A 74 3.29 7.52 6.22
N PRO A 75 4.32 6.84 6.74
CA PRO A 75 4.41 5.39 6.68
C PRO A 75 3.30 4.72 7.52
N CYS A 76 2.79 3.61 7.02
CA CYS A 76 1.93 2.71 7.76
C CYS A 76 2.68 2.06 8.93
N PRO A 77 1.98 1.48 9.93
CA PRO A 77 2.60 0.68 10.97
C PRO A 77 3.43 -0.46 10.40
N SER A 78 4.36 -0.98 11.21
CA SER A 78 5.20 -2.13 10.84
C SER A 78 4.36 -3.31 10.34
N GLN A 79 4.86 -4.03 9.34
CA GLN A 79 4.21 -5.19 8.70
C GLN A 79 2.88 -4.87 7.99
N CYS A 80 2.55 -3.59 7.77
CA CYS A 80 1.31 -3.16 7.14
C CYS A 80 1.54 -2.68 5.71
N MET A 81 0.86 -3.29 4.75
CA MET A 81 0.90 -2.91 3.35
C MET A 81 -0.06 -1.76 3.05
N LEU A 82 -1.27 -1.81 3.62
CA LEU A 82 -2.30 -0.80 3.42
C LEU A 82 -2.90 -0.37 4.76
N CYS A 83 -2.87 0.92 5.06
CA CYS A 83 -3.45 1.47 6.28
C CYS A 83 -4.30 2.71 6.01
N LYS A 84 -5.14 3.05 6.95
CA LYS A 84 -5.93 4.30 6.95
C LYS A 84 -5.94 4.95 8.32
N LYS A 85 -6.16 6.27 8.35
CA LYS A 85 -6.37 7.00 9.59
C LYS A 85 -7.60 6.48 10.32
N LYS A 86 -7.45 6.10 11.59
CA LYS A 86 -8.58 5.70 12.44
C LYS A 86 -9.27 6.97 12.93
N PHE A 87 -10.49 7.22 12.48
CA PHE A 87 -11.33 8.29 13.02
C PHE A 87 -11.93 7.83 14.36
N ASN A 88 -11.20 7.95 15.44
CA ASN A 88 -11.75 7.87 16.78
C ASN A 88 -11.36 9.11 17.56
N SER A 89 -12.37 9.79 18.10
CA SER A 89 -12.32 11.13 18.68
C SER A 89 -11.49 11.29 19.96
N ASN A 90 -10.86 10.25 20.50
CA ASN A 90 -10.30 10.37 21.86
C ASN A 90 -8.85 9.93 22.07
N VAL A 91 -8.16 9.28 21.16
CA VAL A 91 -6.74 8.93 21.42
C VAL A 91 -5.96 8.73 20.11
N THR A 92 -4.82 9.43 20.02
CA THR A 92 -3.69 9.20 19.11
C THR A 92 -4.03 8.91 17.63
N ASN A 93 -3.52 9.79 16.76
CA ASN A 93 -3.56 9.71 15.28
C ASN A 93 -2.81 8.47 14.69
N THR A 94 -2.85 7.32 15.35
CA THR A 94 -2.22 6.10 14.85
C THR A 94 -3.09 5.49 13.76
N PRO A 95 -2.54 5.28 12.56
CA PRO A 95 -3.27 4.62 11.49
C PRO A 95 -3.54 3.16 11.87
N ALA A 96 -4.73 2.66 11.48
CA ALA A 96 -5.05 1.24 11.57
C ALA A 96 -4.65 0.55 10.27
N CYS A 97 -4.06 -0.62 10.38
CA CYS A 97 -3.78 -1.46 9.22
C CYS A 97 -5.08 -2.06 8.68
N ILE A 98 -5.15 -2.19 7.36
CA ILE A 98 -6.26 -2.83 6.64
C ILE A 98 -5.77 -4.14 6.03
N VAL A 99 -4.56 -4.11 5.46
CA VAL A 99 -3.93 -5.26 4.79
C VAL A 99 -2.51 -5.40 5.33
N CYS A 100 -2.19 -6.56 5.88
CA CYS A 100 -0.85 -6.88 6.34
C CYS A 100 0.04 -7.37 5.20
N LEU A 101 1.35 -7.22 5.37
CA LEU A 101 2.33 -7.87 4.50
C LEU A 101 2.25 -9.40 4.64
N PRO A 102 2.61 -10.16 3.59
CA PRO A 102 2.74 -11.61 3.65
C PRO A 102 3.60 -12.04 4.85
N GLY A 103 3.20 -13.13 5.52
CA GLY A 103 3.83 -13.59 6.76
C GLY A 103 3.29 -12.93 8.02
N SER A 104 2.23 -12.12 7.91
CA SER A 104 1.59 -11.46 9.05
C SER A 104 0.06 -11.53 8.93
N THR A 105 -0.62 -11.42 10.06
CA THR A 105 -2.10 -11.39 10.15
C THR A 105 -2.58 -10.17 10.92
N LEU A 106 -3.80 -9.72 10.63
CA LEU A 106 -4.40 -8.55 11.28
C LEU A 106 -4.99 -8.94 12.64
N SER A 107 -4.50 -8.31 13.71
CA SER A 107 -5.05 -8.47 15.06
C SER A 107 -6.35 -7.70 15.24
N SER A 108 -7.11 -8.03 16.28
CA SER A 108 -8.33 -7.30 16.68
C SER A 108 -8.08 -5.82 17.00
N GLN A 109 -6.84 -5.44 17.30
CA GLN A 109 -6.43 -4.05 17.56
C GLN A 109 -6.12 -3.25 16.28
N GLY A 110 -6.14 -3.89 15.10
CA GLY A 110 -5.78 -3.26 13.83
C GLY A 110 -4.28 -3.12 13.59
N LEU A 111 -3.49 -3.98 14.24
CA LEU A 111 -2.04 -4.10 14.06
C LEU A 111 -1.72 -5.42 13.38
N CYS A 112 -0.66 -5.43 12.57
CA CYS A 112 -0.17 -6.66 11.97
C CYS A 112 0.76 -7.38 12.95
N VAL A 113 0.50 -8.68 13.16
CA VAL A 113 1.31 -9.58 13.97
C VAL A 113 1.92 -10.65 13.09
N PRO A 114 3.21 -10.94 13.23
CA PRO A 114 3.88 -11.96 12.41
C PRO A 114 3.32 -13.36 12.68
N CYS A 115 3.17 -14.15 11.62
CA CYS A 115 2.91 -15.57 11.71
C CYS A 115 4.14 -16.31 12.26
N LYS A 116 3.91 -17.25 13.18
CA LYS A 116 4.99 -18.01 13.81
C LYS A 116 5.37 -19.27 13.06
N ALA A 117 4.47 -19.78 12.21
CA ALA A 117 4.74 -20.96 11.39
C ALA A 117 5.69 -20.63 10.24
N THR A 118 6.75 -21.40 10.07
CA THR A 118 7.71 -21.27 8.97
C THR A 118 7.01 -21.51 7.62
N GLY A 119 7.34 -20.71 6.62
CA GLY A 119 6.74 -20.82 5.27
C GLY A 119 5.28 -20.38 5.20
N CYS A 120 4.75 -19.71 6.23
CA CYS A 120 3.37 -19.23 6.28
C CYS A 120 3.24 -17.82 5.70
N VAL A 121 2.34 -17.64 4.75
CA VAL A 121 1.99 -16.34 4.16
C VAL A 121 0.84 -15.67 4.92
N SER A 122 -0.16 -16.45 5.35
CA SER A 122 -1.31 -15.98 6.09
C SER A 122 -1.66 -16.95 7.21
N CYS A 123 -1.87 -16.45 8.43
CA CYS A 123 -2.19 -17.25 9.60
C CYS A 123 -3.44 -16.77 10.32
N ASN A 124 -3.95 -17.63 11.18
CA ASN A 124 -5.11 -17.31 12.00
C ASN A 124 -4.80 -16.19 13.00
N SER A 125 -5.61 -15.14 13.04
CA SER A 125 -5.42 -13.98 13.93
C SER A 125 -5.50 -14.34 15.43
N SER A 126 -6.23 -15.40 15.77
CA SER A 126 -6.35 -15.90 17.14
C SER A 126 -5.22 -16.86 17.53
N ASN A 127 -4.57 -17.50 16.52
CA ASN A 127 -3.46 -18.41 16.72
C ASN A 127 -2.44 -18.27 15.58
N THR A 128 -1.46 -17.41 15.78
CA THR A 128 -0.42 -17.11 14.77
C THR A 128 0.49 -18.30 14.42
N SER A 129 0.41 -19.40 15.16
CA SER A 129 1.10 -20.65 14.84
C SER A 129 0.29 -21.55 13.89
N SER A 130 -0.99 -21.23 13.63
CA SER A 130 -1.84 -21.97 12.70
C SER A 130 -1.88 -21.21 11.38
N CYS A 131 -1.27 -21.79 10.35
CA CYS A 131 -1.25 -21.24 9.01
C CYS A 131 -2.56 -21.50 8.26
N ILE A 132 -2.97 -20.55 7.44
CA ILE A 132 -4.13 -20.63 6.54
C ILE A 132 -3.64 -20.78 5.10
N GLU A 133 -2.52 -20.13 4.77
CA GLU A 133 -1.94 -20.14 3.43
C GLU A 133 -0.41 -20.20 3.52
N CYS A 134 0.19 -21.12 2.77
CA CYS A 134 1.63 -21.33 2.72
C CYS A 134 2.28 -20.63 1.54
N ALA A 135 3.54 -20.27 1.70
CA ALA A 135 4.37 -19.78 0.62
C ALA A 135 4.59 -20.84 -0.48
N PRO A 136 4.91 -20.42 -1.73
CA PRO A 136 5.34 -21.34 -2.77
C PRO A 136 6.44 -22.27 -2.30
N GLY A 137 6.35 -23.55 -2.67
CA GLY A 137 7.27 -24.60 -2.23
C GLY A 137 6.90 -25.26 -0.90
N TYR A 138 5.75 -24.89 -0.33
CA TYR A 138 5.21 -25.50 0.89
C TYR A 138 3.81 -26.07 0.64
N ASN A 139 3.48 -27.15 1.37
CA ASN A 139 2.14 -27.71 1.47
C ASN A 139 1.53 -27.39 2.82
N LEU A 140 0.23 -27.05 2.83
CA LEU A 140 -0.53 -26.82 4.05
C LEU A 140 -1.10 -28.15 4.57
N ASP A 141 -0.67 -28.56 5.75
CA ASP A 141 -1.22 -29.70 6.48
C ASP A 141 -1.53 -29.32 7.92
N SER A 142 -2.78 -29.50 8.32
CA SER A 142 -3.27 -29.27 9.69
C SER A 142 -2.82 -27.93 10.31
N GLY A 143 -2.76 -26.87 9.49
CA GLY A 143 -2.33 -25.54 9.92
C GLY A 143 -0.81 -25.36 10.01
N GLN A 144 -0.03 -26.27 9.47
CA GLN A 144 1.43 -26.19 9.36
C GLN A 144 1.85 -26.20 7.89
N CYS A 145 2.90 -25.45 7.55
CA CYS A 145 3.48 -25.46 6.23
C CYS A 145 4.70 -26.38 6.21
N THR A 146 4.61 -27.46 5.44
CA THR A 146 5.69 -28.43 5.24
C THR A 146 6.37 -28.21 3.90
N ASN A 147 7.70 -28.19 3.87
CA ASN A 147 8.45 -27.99 2.63
C ASN A 147 8.21 -29.16 1.65
N CYS A 148 8.02 -28.85 0.37
CA CYS A 148 7.81 -29.85 -0.69
C CYS A 148 9.02 -30.74 -0.97
N ASN A 149 10.21 -30.39 -0.46
CA ASN A 149 11.47 -31.12 -0.64
C ASN A 149 11.83 -31.44 -2.12
N SER A 150 11.26 -30.69 -3.06
CA SER A 150 11.53 -30.85 -4.49
C SER A 150 11.91 -29.48 -5.08
N SER A 151 12.98 -29.43 -5.84
CA SER A 151 13.45 -28.24 -6.52
C SER A 151 12.38 -27.75 -7.52
N ASN A 152 12.14 -26.45 -7.55
CA ASN A 152 11.17 -25.79 -8.45
C ASN A 152 9.71 -26.26 -8.29
N CYS A 153 9.35 -26.88 -7.17
CA CYS A 153 7.98 -27.23 -6.86
C CYS A 153 7.24 -26.00 -6.30
N PHE A 154 6.17 -25.58 -6.97
CA PHE A 154 5.35 -24.44 -6.52
C PHE A 154 4.34 -24.86 -5.44
N THR A 155 3.67 -26.01 -5.64
CA THR A 155 2.73 -26.61 -4.70
C THR A 155 2.89 -28.11 -4.73
N CYS A 156 2.76 -28.77 -3.59
CA CYS A 156 2.75 -30.22 -3.47
C CYS A 156 1.59 -30.68 -2.58
N ASN A 157 1.05 -31.85 -2.89
CA ASN A 157 0.18 -32.59 -1.98
C ASN A 157 1.03 -33.61 -1.24
N GLN A 158 0.68 -33.95 -0.01
CA GLN A 158 1.24 -35.14 0.64
C GLN A 158 0.88 -36.35 -0.24
N GLY A 159 1.90 -36.94 -0.87
CA GLY A 159 1.71 -38.14 -1.69
C GLY A 159 1.03 -39.22 -0.87
N ILE A 160 -0.05 -39.79 -1.38
CA ILE A 160 -0.57 -41.05 -0.88
C ILE A 160 0.57 -42.02 -1.13
N ASN A 161 1.20 -42.52 -0.07
CA ASN A 161 2.22 -43.56 -0.20
C ASN A 161 1.51 -44.82 -0.69
N PRO A 162 1.72 -45.26 -1.94
CA PRO A 162 1.02 -46.39 -2.48
C PRO A 162 1.40 -47.74 -1.79
N GLU A 163 2.39 -47.71 -0.89
CA GLU A 163 2.86 -48.93 -0.16
C GLU A 163 2.15 -49.14 1.21
N THR A 164 1.23 -48.26 1.61
CA THR A 164 0.51 -48.36 2.91
C THR A 164 -0.99 -48.51 2.78
N ASN A 165 -1.48 -49.02 1.65
CA ASN A 165 -2.90 -49.37 1.48
C ASN A 165 -3.07 -50.89 1.52
#